data_edeebb84cf121a10c3752930d4d828b9
#
_entry.id   edeebb84cf121a10c3752930d4d828b9
#
_cell.length_a   1.000
_cell.length_b   1.000
_cell.length_c   1.000
_cell.angle_alpha   90.00
_cell.angle_beta   90.00
_cell.angle_gamma   90.00
#
_symmetry.space_group_name_H-M   'P 1'
#
loop_
_entity.id
_entity.type
_entity.pdbx_description
1 polymer ?
#
loop_
_entity_poly.entity_id
_entity_poly.type
_entity_poly.pdbx_seq_one_letter_code
_entity_poly.pdbx_strand_id
1 'polypeptide(L)'
;DRSPSRGLGDVYKRQLKFRTMRIDTPKDCPTHLLKNPEQYITKVGKFLRKTSLDELPQIFNIFIGDMSVIGPRPALWNQDDLIAERDEYNINNLTPGLTGWAQINGRDELPIPEKVQMDKVYYDNLSFAFDVKCLFMTVVSVFKHEGVVEGGTGAMSDEQ
;
A
#
# COMPACT_ATOMS: atom_id res chain seq x y z
N ASP A 1 17.97 13.73 17.43
CA ASP A 1 17.29 14.67 16.53
C ASP A 1 16.26 13.90 15.70
N ARG A 2 15.03 13.85 16.21
CA ARG A 2 13.93 13.25 15.46
C ARG A 2 13.37 14.31 14.55
N SER A 3 13.93 14.42 13.35
CA SER A 3 13.39 15.27 12.31
C SER A 3 11.92 14.93 12.06
N PRO A 4 10.98 15.91 12.09
CA PRO A 4 9.55 15.68 11.93
C PRO A 4 9.10 15.37 10.48
N SER A 5 10.02 15.15 9.57
CA SER A 5 9.71 14.84 8.16
C SER A 5 9.63 13.34 7.89
N ARG A 6 8.74 12.63 8.60
CA ARG A 6 8.40 11.24 8.26
C ARG A 6 7.20 11.21 7.33
N GLY A 7 7.36 11.82 6.16
CA GLY A 7 6.36 11.71 5.10
C GLY A 7 6.23 10.29 4.55
N LEU A 8 5.12 10.00 3.89
CA LEU A 8 4.79 8.71 3.27
C LEU A 8 5.93 8.12 2.41
N GLY A 9 6.81 8.95 1.82
CA GLY A 9 7.90 8.53 0.96
C GLY A 9 9.06 7.81 1.66
N ASP A 10 9.35 8.12 2.93
CA ASP A 10 10.47 7.51 3.67
C ASP A 10 10.09 6.20 4.38
N VAL A 11 8.82 6.03 4.71
CA VAL A 11 8.33 4.86 5.45
C VAL A 11 8.36 3.61 4.58
N TYR A 12 8.21 3.74 3.27
CA TYR A 12 8.32 2.62 2.33
C TYR A 12 9.61 1.80 2.55
N LYS A 13 10.76 2.45 2.77
CA LYS A 13 12.05 1.76 2.98
C LYS A 13 12.14 1.01 4.31
N ARG A 14 11.24 1.28 5.24
CA ARG A 14 11.24 0.72 6.60
C ARG A 14 10.13 -0.30 6.83
N GLN A 15 9.22 -0.48 5.88
CA GLN A 15 8.16 -1.47 5.99
C GLN A 15 8.72 -2.88 6.12
N LEU A 16 8.39 -3.53 7.22
CA LEU A 16 8.73 -4.93 7.43
C LEU A 16 7.73 -5.82 6.69
N LYS A 17 8.24 -6.73 5.87
CA LYS A 17 7.42 -7.74 5.16
C LYS A 17 8.12 -9.09 5.15
N PHE A 18 7.33 -10.17 5.17
CA PHE A 18 7.89 -11.47 4.86
C PHE A 18 8.30 -11.53 3.39
N ARG A 19 9.44 -12.16 3.13
CA ARG A 19 9.89 -12.38 1.76
C ARG A 19 9.00 -13.43 1.09
N THR A 20 8.29 -13.03 0.07
CA THR A 20 7.42 -13.89 -0.73
C THR A 20 8.05 -14.32 -2.06
N MET A 21 9.15 -13.64 -2.45
CA MET A 21 9.84 -13.88 -3.71
C MET A 21 11.15 -14.64 -3.50
N ARG A 22 11.59 -15.34 -4.55
CA ARG A 22 12.86 -16.07 -4.60
C ARG A 22 14.04 -15.12 -4.41
N ILE A 23 15.16 -15.66 -3.91
CA ILE A 23 16.38 -14.87 -3.66
C ILE A 23 17.03 -14.40 -4.96
N ASP A 24 16.85 -15.16 -6.04
CA ASP A 24 17.36 -14.89 -7.39
C ASP A 24 16.51 -13.90 -8.20
N THR A 25 15.47 -13.32 -7.60
CA THR A 25 14.65 -12.26 -8.23
C THR A 25 15.51 -11.01 -8.47
N PRO A 26 15.44 -10.38 -9.66
CA PRO A 26 16.10 -9.11 -9.92
C PRO A 26 15.72 -8.04 -8.89
N LYS A 27 16.72 -7.42 -8.25
CA LYS A 27 16.50 -6.46 -7.16
C LYS A 27 16.17 -5.05 -7.66
N ASP A 28 16.59 -4.74 -8.87
CA ASP A 28 16.49 -3.40 -9.45
C ASP A 28 15.22 -3.22 -10.29
N CYS A 29 14.36 -4.24 -10.33
CA CYS A 29 13.12 -4.20 -11.08
C CYS A 29 11.93 -4.41 -10.13
N PRO A 30 11.00 -3.43 -10.03
CA PRO A 30 9.77 -3.61 -9.28
C PRO A 30 8.96 -4.80 -9.81
N THR A 31 8.24 -5.48 -8.94
CA THR A 31 7.52 -6.73 -9.26
C THR A 31 6.57 -6.58 -10.47
N HIS A 32 5.92 -5.41 -10.60
CA HIS A 32 4.98 -5.11 -11.69
C HIS A 32 5.66 -4.88 -13.06
N LEU A 33 6.95 -4.60 -13.07
CA LEU A 33 7.75 -4.45 -14.30
C LEU A 33 8.47 -5.73 -14.70
N LEU A 34 8.38 -6.79 -13.90
CA LEU A 34 8.97 -8.09 -14.22
C LEU A 34 8.14 -8.79 -15.31
N LYS A 35 8.82 -9.28 -16.33
CA LYS A 35 8.21 -10.23 -17.26
C LYS A 35 7.91 -11.53 -16.49
N ASN A 36 6.63 -11.92 -16.40
CA ASN A 36 6.17 -13.10 -15.67
C ASN A 36 6.55 -13.10 -14.17
N PRO A 37 6.06 -12.14 -13.36
CA PRO A 37 6.41 -12.03 -11.95
C PRO A 37 6.08 -13.29 -11.14
N GLU A 38 5.09 -14.08 -11.58
CA GLU A 38 4.66 -15.30 -10.91
C GLU A 38 5.75 -16.38 -10.77
N GLN A 39 6.68 -16.46 -11.72
CA GLN A 39 7.79 -17.43 -11.66
C GLN A 39 8.78 -17.16 -10.53
N TYR A 40 8.81 -15.92 -10.05
CA TYR A 40 9.67 -15.51 -8.93
C TYR A 40 8.97 -15.60 -7.57
N ILE A 41 7.65 -15.82 -7.54
CA ILE A 41 6.88 -15.94 -6.31
C ILE A 41 6.97 -17.39 -5.83
N THR A 42 7.37 -17.59 -4.56
CA THR A 42 7.41 -18.94 -3.96
C THR A 42 5.99 -19.46 -3.71
N LYS A 43 5.82 -20.78 -3.60
CA LYS A 43 4.51 -21.39 -3.27
C LYS A 43 3.94 -20.85 -1.95
N VAL A 44 4.81 -20.73 -0.94
CA VAL A 44 4.45 -20.12 0.36
C VAL A 44 4.16 -18.62 0.17
N GLY A 45 4.95 -17.94 -0.65
CA GLY A 45 4.75 -16.53 -0.99
C GLY A 45 3.39 -16.26 -1.64
N LYS A 46 2.92 -17.13 -2.52
CA LYS A 46 1.56 -17.05 -3.11
C LYS A 46 0.47 -17.08 -2.03
N PHE A 47 0.58 -18.02 -1.10
CA PHE A 47 -0.36 -18.12 0.01
C PHE A 47 -0.32 -16.87 0.91
N LEU A 48 0.88 -16.42 1.28
CA LEU A 48 1.05 -15.23 2.14
C LEU A 48 0.47 -13.97 1.49
N ARG A 49 0.73 -13.75 0.19
CA ARG A 49 0.17 -12.61 -0.56
C ARG A 49 -1.34 -12.68 -0.67
N LYS A 50 -1.90 -13.85 -1.02
CA LYS A 50 -3.34 -14.05 -1.12
C LYS A 50 -4.07 -13.75 0.18
N THR A 51 -3.44 -14.02 1.31
CA THR A 51 -4.01 -13.80 2.65
C THR A 51 -3.56 -12.48 3.29
N SER A 52 -2.70 -11.69 2.59
CA SER A 52 -2.05 -10.49 3.11
C SER A 52 -1.24 -10.72 4.42
N LEU A 53 -0.90 -11.97 4.71
CA LEU A 53 -0.09 -12.33 5.90
C LEU A 53 1.38 -11.93 5.73
N ASP A 54 1.84 -11.65 4.52
CA ASP A 54 3.18 -11.12 4.27
C ASP A 54 3.38 -9.71 4.87
N GLU A 55 2.31 -9.00 5.13
CA GLU A 55 2.34 -7.67 5.74
C GLU A 55 2.26 -7.70 7.28
N LEU A 56 2.03 -8.85 7.92
CA LEU A 56 1.96 -8.96 9.39
C LEU A 56 3.15 -8.34 10.14
N PRO A 57 4.41 -8.43 9.66
CA PRO A 57 5.53 -7.79 10.35
C PRO A 57 5.40 -6.27 10.47
N GLN A 58 4.54 -5.61 9.67
CA GLN A 58 4.26 -4.18 9.79
C GLN A 58 3.59 -3.81 11.13
N ILE A 59 3.06 -4.76 11.88
CA ILE A 59 2.59 -4.56 13.25
C ILE A 59 3.71 -3.95 14.12
N PHE A 60 4.97 -4.36 13.92
CA PHE A 60 6.11 -3.75 14.60
C PHE A 60 6.30 -2.27 14.19
N ASN A 61 6.09 -1.95 12.91
CA ASN A 61 6.15 -0.55 12.46
C ASN A 61 5.04 0.30 13.09
N ILE A 62 3.85 -0.28 13.30
CA ILE A 62 2.74 0.38 14.00
C ILE A 62 3.11 0.59 15.47
N PHE A 63 3.66 -0.44 16.13
CA PHE A 63 4.01 -0.38 17.54
C PHE A 63 5.09 0.68 17.85
N ILE A 64 6.09 0.84 16.95
CA ILE A 64 7.14 1.87 17.11
C ILE A 64 6.72 3.25 16.59
N GLY A 65 5.51 3.39 16.02
CA GLY A 65 4.96 4.66 15.55
C GLY A 65 5.40 5.11 14.16
N ASP A 66 6.03 4.25 13.38
CA ASP A 66 6.38 4.53 11.98
C ASP A 66 5.16 4.39 11.04
N MET A 67 4.16 3.62 11.45
CA MET A 67 2.90 3.40 10.71
C MET A 67 1.70 3.48 11.65
N SER A 68 0.52 3.65 11.08
CA SER A 68 -0.77 3.49 11.77
C SER A 68 -1.53 2.27 11.24
N VAL A 69 -2.60 1.88 11.91
CA VAL A 69 -3.50 0.83 11.40
C VAL A 69 -4.24 1.35 10.16
N ILE A 70 -4.79 2.57 10.24
CA ILE A 70 -5.54 3.21 9.17
C ILE A 70 -4.77 4.43 8.65
N GLY A 71 -4.67 4.57 7.34
CA GLY A 71 -4.00 5.70 6.71
C GLY A 71 -3.74 5.47 5.22
N PRO A 72 -3.25 6.45 4.49
CA PRO A 72 -2.82 6.29 3.10
C PRO A 72 -1.71 5.24 3.00
N ARG A 73 -1.75 4.42 1.94
CA ARG A 73 -0.67 3.44 1.71
C ARG A 73 0.62 4.17 1.35
N PRO A 74 1.79 3.80 1.89
CA PRO A 74 3.05 4.40 1.51
C PRO A 74 3.29 4.28 0.00
N ALA A 75 3.74 5.35 -0.64
CA ALA A 75 4.13 5.33 -2.04
C ALA A 75 5.39 4.48 -2.22
N LEU A 76 5.52 3.79 -3.37
CA LEU A 76 6.74 3.13 -3.76
C LEU A 76 7.81 4.17 -4.15
N TRP A 77 9.08 3.78 -4.09
CA TRP A 77 10.22 4.65 -4.39
C TRP A 77 10.23 5.21 -5.83
N ASN A 78 9.47 4.61 -6.73
CA ASN A 78 9.34 4.98 -8.15
C ASN A 78 7.97 5.59 -8.49
N GLN A 79 7.22 6.04 -7.50
CA GLN A 79 5.91 6.68 -7.66
C GLN A 79 5.98 8.17 -7.31
N ASP A 80 6.92 8.88 -7.96
CA ASP A 80 7.10 10.33 -7.75
C ASP A 80 5.86 11.14 -8.13
N ASP A 81 5.11 10.68 -9.13
CA ASP A 81 3.81 11.22 -9.56
C ASP A 81 2.75 11.14 -8.45
N LEU A 82 2.60 9.98 -7.81
CA LEU A 82 1.70 9.81 -6.68
C LEU A 82 2.09 10.72 -5.50
N ILE A 83 3.39 10.84 -5.24
CA ILE A 83 3.90 11.70 -4.16
C ILE A 83 3.58 13.16 -4.47
N ALA A 84 3.84 13.63 -5.70
CA ALA A 84 3.58 14.99 -6.12
C ALA A 84 2.08 15.35 -6.04
N GLU A 85 1.19 14.49 -6.54
CA GLU A 85 -0.25 14.74 -6.45
C GLU A 85 -0.76 14.77 -5.00
N ARG A 86 -0.23 13.92 -4.12
CA ARG A 86 -0.56 13.93 -2.68
C ARG A 86 -0.07 15.17 -1.96
N ASP A 87 1.07 15.74 -2.38
CA ASP A 87 1.61 16.98 -1.79
C ASP A 87 0.66 18.17 -2.01
N GLU A 88 -0.05 18.23 -3.13
CA GLU A 88 -1.05 19.28 -3.40
C GLU A 88 -2.16 19.33 -2.33
N TYR A 89 -2.45 18.19 -1.70
CA TYR A 89 -3.49 18.07 -0.66
C TYR A 89 -2.93 17.85 0.75
N ASN A 90 -1.62 17.97 0.95
CA ASN A 90 -0.93 17.70 2.23
C ASN A 90 -1.11 16.27 2.77
N ILE A 91 -1.49 15.33 1.92
CA ILE A 91 -1.75 13.93 2.31
C ILE A 91 -0.47 13.23 2.80
N ASN A 92 0.69 13.61 2.23
CA ASN A 92 1.98 13.05 2.60
C ASN A 92 2.41 13.37 4.06
N ASN A 93 1.74 14.30 4.72
CA ASN A 93 1.95 14.60 6.14
C ASN A 93 1.26 13.59 7.08
N LEU A 94 0.37 12.76 6.56
CA LEU A 94 -0.27 11.71 7.34
C LEU A 94 0.68 10.56 7.63
N THR A 95 0.47 9.91 8.76
CA THR A 95 1.13 8.64 9.06
C THR A 95 0.59 7.56 8.11
N PRO A 96 1.47 6.83 7.40
CA PRO A 96 1.03 5.78 6.48
C PRO A 96 0.32 4.65 7.23
N GLY A 97 -0.72 4.11 6.60
CA GLY A 97 -1.53 3.03 7.16
C GLY A 97 -1.17 1.64 6.64
N LEU A 98 -1.45 0.62 7.47
CA LEU A 98 -1.49 -0.77 7.03
C LEU A 98 -2.64 -1.00 6.06
N THR A 99 -3.78 -0.38 6.33
CA THR A 99 -4.95 -0.29 5.45
C THR A 99 -5.48 1.13 5.41
N GLY A 100 -6.35 1.47 4.46
CA GLY A 100 -6.92 2.80 4.34
C GLY A 100 -8.05 2.87 3.31
N TRP A 101 -8.62 4.05 3.18
CA TRP A 101 -9.81 4.24 2.36
C TRP A 101 -9.59 3.89 0.88
N ALA A 102 -8.45 4.24 0.30
CA ALA A 102 -8.11 3.88 -1.07
C ALA A 102 -7.98 2.36 -1.25
N GLN A 103 -7.33 1.66 -0.30
CA GLN A 103 -7.16 0.20 -0.37
C GLN A 103 -8.49 -0.55 -0.30
N ILE A 104 -9.45 -0.05 0.47
CA ILE A 104 -10.78 -0.66 0.61
C ILE A 104 -11.61 -0.50 -0.67
N ASN A 105 -11.42 0.61 -1.39
CA ASN A 105 -12.25 0.99 -2.53
C ASN A 105 -11.63 0.68 -3.90
N GLY A 106 -10.55 -0.09 -3.99
CA GLY A 106 -9.98 -0.51 -5.27
C GLY A 106 -8.50 -0.90 -5.23
N ARG A 107 -7.86 -0.77 -4.05
CA ARG A 107 -6.47 -1.22 -3.83
C ARG A 107 -5.48 -0.69 -4.88
N ASP A 108 -4.73 -1.61 -5.48
CA ASP A 108 -3.65 -1.30 -6.41
C ASP A 108 -4.16 -1.05 -7.85
N GLU A 109 -5.42 -1.37 -8.14
CA GLU A 109 -6.04 -1.20 -9.46
C GLU A 109 -6.47 0.24 -9.76
N LEU A 110 -6.59 1.09 -8.74
CA LEU A 110 -6.97 2.48 -8.94
C LEU A 110 -5.87 3.27 -9.67
N PRO A 111 -6.22 4.04 -10.71
CA PRO A 111 -5.35 5.07 -11.27
C PRO A 111 -4.88 6.05 -10.19
N ILE A 112 -3.70 6.66 -10.38
CA ILE A 112 -3.12 7.58 -9.39
C ILE A 112 -4.07 8.72 -9.00
N PRO A 113 -4.74 9.43 -9.93
CA PRO A 113 -5.66 10.50 -9.55
C PRO A 113 -6.82 10.01 -8.67
N GLU A 114 -7.40 8.84 -8.98
CA GLU A 114 -8.49 8.27 -8.18
C GLU A 114 -8.01 7.84 -6.80
N LYS A 115 -6.81 7.27 -6.74
CA LYS A 115 -6.16 6.89 -5.47
C LYS A 115 -5.95 8.11 -4.57
N VAL A 116 -5.46 9.22 -5.13
CA VAL A 116 -5.26 10.47 -4.41
C VAL A 116 -6.59 11.07 -3.95
N GLN A 117 -7.65 11.00 -4.78
CA GLN A 117 -8.98 11.45 -4.36
C GLN A 117 -9.53 10.62 -3.19
N MET A 118 -9.32 9.31 -3.18
CA MET A 118 -9.73 8.46 -2.05
C MET A 118 -8.91 8.79 -0.78
N ASP A 119 -7.60 9.02 -0.92
CA ASP A 119 -6.76 9.45 0.19
C ASP A 119 -7.17 10.83 0.71
N LYS A 120 -7.60 11.74 -0.19
CA LYS A 120 -8.14 13.04 0.18
C LYS A 120 -9.47 12.91 0.94
N VAL A 121 -10.37 12.04 0.51
CA VAL A 121 -11.61 11.76 1.26
C VAL A 121 -11.29 11.30 2.69
N TYR A 122 -10.28 10.45 2.85
CA TYR A 122 -9.81 10.05 4.18
C TYR A 122 -9.28 11.24 4.98
N TYR A 123 -8.42 12.06 4.37
CA TYR A 123 -7.84 13.26 4.99
C TYR A 123 -8.91 14.24 5.49
N ASP A 124 -9.91 14.52 4.63
CA ASP A 124 -10.98 15.48 4.94
C ASP A 124 -11.96 14.96 6.03
N ASN A 125 -12.02 13.64 6.24
CA ASN A 125 -12.92 12.99 7.19
C ASN A 125 -12.20 12.35 8.37
N LEU A 126 -10.96 12.74 8.64
CA LEU A 126 -10.16 12.22 9.76
C LEU A 126 -10.94 12.24 11.07
N SER A 127 -11.32 11.07 11.54
CA SER A 127 -12.00 10.89 12.82
C SER A 127 -11.91 9.43 13.26
N PHE A 128 -11.97 9.20 14.56
CA PHE A 128 -12.01 7.84 15.11
C PHE A 128 -13.15 7.00 14.53
N ALA A 129 -14.32 7.60 14.31
CA ALA A 129 -15.48 6.91 13.73
C ALA A 129 -15.19 6.48 12.27
N PHE A 130 -14.48 7.31 11.49
CA PHE A 130 -14.12 6.96 10.13
C PHE A 130 -13.04 5.86 10.11
N ASP A 131 -12.10 5.87 11.04
CA ASP A 131 -11.09 4.81 11.20
C ASP A 131 -11.76 3.46 11.53
N VAL A 132 -12.71 3.44 12.46
CA VAL A 132 -13.49 2.24 12.78
C VAL A 132 -14.26 1.74 11.56
N LYS A 133 -14.86 2.64 10.76
CA LYS A 133 -15.51 2.29 9.49
C LYS A 133 -14.51 1.65 8.52
N CYS A 134 -13.34 2.25 8.34
CA CYS A 134 -12.28 1.71 7.48
C CYS A 134 -11.85 0.32 7.94
N LEU A 135 -11.64 0.13 9.24
CA LEU A 135 -11.26 -1.16 9.80
C LEU A 135 -12.31 -2.23 9.51
N PHE A 136 -13.59 -1.93 9.76
CA PHE A 136 -14.69 -2.85 9.49
C PHE A 136 -14.76 -3.22 7.99
N MET A 137 -14.68 -2.23 7.12
CA MET A 137 -14.70 -2.46 5.67
C MET A 137 -13.47 -3.26 5.19
N THR A 138 -12.30 -3.07 5.80
CA THR A 138 -11.11 -3.88 5.53
C THR A 138 -11.37 -5.36 5.82
N VAL A 139 -11.95 -5.66 6.98
CA VAL A 139 -12.31 -7.04 7.35
C VAL A 139 -13.27 -7.63 6.33
N VAL A 140 -14.32 -6.90 5.95
CA VAL A 140 -15.28 -7.34 4.93
C VAL A 140 -14.60 -7.58 3.57
N SER A 141 -13.72 -6.68 3.13
CA SER A 141 -12.99 -6.80 1.86
C SER A 141 -12.05 -8.02 1.83
N VAL A 142 -11.37 -8.30 2.95
CA VAL A 142 -10.51 -9.50 3.06
C VAL A 142 -11.34 -10.78 2.95
N PHE A 143 -12.50 -10.85 3.58
CA PHE A 143 -13.39 -12.03 3.49
C PHE A 143 -14.01 -12.21 2.11
N LYS A 144 -14.31 -11.12 1.40
CA LYS A 144 -14.86 -11.19 0.05
C LYS A 144 -13.80 -11.54 -1.02
N HIS A 145 -12.52 -11.51 -0.70
CA HIS A 145 -11.41 -11.71 -1.64
C HIS A 145 -11.43 -10.74 -2.84
N GLU A 146 -12.04 -9.57 -2.70
CA GLU A 146 -12.11 -8.57 -3.75
C GLU A 146 -10.77 -7.82 -3.87
N GLY A 147 -10.25 -7.68 -5.10
CA GLY A 147 -9.15 -6.75 -5.42
C GLY A 147 -7.73 -7.24 -5.11
N VAL A 148 -7.47 -8.54 -4.98
CA VAL A 148 -6.12 -9.08 -4.95
C VAL A 148 -5.69 -9.48 -6.36
N VAL A 149 -5.16 -8.52 -7.13
CA VAL A 149 -4.46 -8.82 -8.39
C VAL A 149 -2.98 -8.94 -8.07
N GLU A 150 -2.43 -10.13 -8.26
CA GLU A 150 -1.01 -10.38 -8.07
C GLU A 150 -0.22 -9.61 -9.14
N GLY A 151 0.46 -8.53 -8.75
CA GLY A 151 1.39 -7.79 -9.61
C GLY A 151 0.81 -6.61 -10.40
N GLY A 152 -0.46 -6.24 -10.20
CA GLY A 152 -1.04 -5.07 -10.84
C GLY A 152 -0.74 -3.78 -10.08
N THR A 153 0.02 -2.88 -10.69
CA THR A 153 -0.18 -1.45 -10.48
C THR A 153 -1.06 -0.98 -11.63
N GLY A 154 -2.16 -0.28 -11.36
CA GLY A 154 -3.18 0.12 -12.33
C GLY A 154 -2.74 1.06 -13.48
N ALA A 155 -1.59 0.79 -14.05
CA ALA A 155 -0.98 1.56 -15.11
C ALA A 155 -0.71 0.73 -16.37
N MET A 156 -1.61 -0.21 -16.72
CA MET A 156 -1.51 -0.87 -18.03
C MET A 156 -2.90 -1.29 -18.53
N SER A 157 -3.63 -0.36 -19.09
CA SER A 157 -4.60 -0.67 -20.14
C SER A 157 -4.90 0.61 -20.90
N ASP A 158 -4.01 0.99 -21.80
CA ASP A 158 -4.35 1.76 -22.99
C ASP A 158 -3.15 1.76 -23.94
N GLU A 159 -2.91 0.61 -24.55
CA GLU A 159 -2.26 0.49 -25.87
C GLU A 159 -2.73 -0.81 -26.52
N GLN A 160 -3.81 -0.71 -27.23
CA GLN A 160 -4.06 -1.44 -28.48
C GLN A 160 -4.68 -0.50 -29.48
#